data_f96a1caee0680ab760bc7f2b71ebf0b5
#
_entry.id   f96a1caee0680ab760bc7f2b71ebf0b5
#
_cell.length_a   1.000
_cell.length_b   1.000
_cell.length_c   1.000
_cell.angle_alpha   90.00
_cell.angle_beta   90.00
_cell.angle_gamma   90.00
#
_symmetry.space_group_name_H-M   'P 1'
#
loop_
_entity.id
_entity.type
_entity.pdbx_description
1 polymer ?
#
loop_
_entity_poly.entity_id
_entity_poly.type
_entity_poly.pdbx_seq_one_letter_code
_entity_poly.pdbx_strand_id
1 'polypeptide(L)'
;MDEMKDKIRNCCLEKEAAPCVSSCPFHLDIREFIPRLERKAFNLAYRLYANSVAFPRIVAEICDESCKKVCPRKEIGGAINLSMLEKAAVTYADRTDPSSFNLPPKGKKVAVIGAGISSLACALRLANKKYDVTVYEKEDKIGGHLWKLISPDIFMKDIEEQFSKEQYTLLLNTEIKNIDDIINKYDAVYVATGQNGETFGLVADISNINDVKALDKGIFIGGSLLGASSVEAIAHGLKAALLIEGYIKTENMKDPEEYIHTKIKLDLKDVAPIPSLLPSVNGTYSENEAAEEAARCLKCRCDNCMRSCEMMQYFQKFPKLIEEEVHITINPGTLDGNGTVATRLISTCNQCGLCKEVCPEDIDVGIFMRKSHRAMREKNAMPWAFHEFWLNDMNLQI
;
A
#
# COMPACT_ATOMS: atom_id res chain seq x y z
N MET A 1 22.39 -11.12 -21.45
CA MET A 1 21.48 -9.94 -21.25
C MET A 1 20.30 -10.33 -20.37
N ASP A 2 19.68 -11.46 -20.64
CA ASP A 2 18.48 -11.89 -19.94
C ASP A 2 18.68 -12.13 -18.44
N GLU A 3 19.75 -12.78 -18.02
CA GLU A 3 20.03 -13.03 -16.60
C GLU A 3 20.12 -11.73 -15.76
N MET A 4 20.81 -10.69 -16.26
CA MET A 4 20.91 -9.43 -15.51
C MET A 4 19.60 -8.64 -15.56
N LYS A 5 18.86 -8.73 -16.66
CA LYS A 5 17.51 -8.18 -16.78
C LYS A 5 16.57 -8.81 -15.74
N ASP A 6 16.57 -10.14 -15.65
CA ASP A 6 15.76 -10.86 -14.68
C ASP A 6 16.17 -10.53 -13.24
N LYS A 7 17.48 -10.39 -12.99
CA LYS A 7 17.99 -9.95 -11.69
C LYS A 7 17.52 -8.53 -11.32
N ILE A 8 17.55 -7.59 -12.27
CA ILE A 8 17.01 -6.24 -12.05
C ILE A 8 15.50 -6.29 -11.74
N ARG A 9 14.73 -7.03 -12.53
CA ARG A 9 13.27 -7.12 -12.36
C ARG A 9 12.86 -7.77 -11.06
N ASN A 10 13.50 -8.87 -10.68
CA ASN A 10 13.05 -9.72 -9.59
C ASN A 10 13.74 -9.44 -8.26
N CYS A 11 14.99 -8.95 -8.27
CA CYS A 11 15.76 -8.74 -7.05
C CYS A 11 15.92 -7.27 -6.65
N CYS A 12 15.71 -6.29 -7.55
CA CYS A 12 15.86 -4.89 -7.21
C CYS A 12 14.83 -4.43 -6.18
N LEU A 13 15.30 -3.87 -5.07
CA LEU A 13 14.49 -3.48 -3.92
C LEU A 13 13.88 -2.06 -4.03
N GLU A 14 14.04 -1.36 -5.15
CA GLU A 14 13.59 0.04 -5.29
C GLU A 14 12.09 0.25 -5.05
N LYS A 15 11.27 -0.75 -5.41
CA LYS A 15 9.81 -0.73 -5.27
C LYS A 15 9.32 -1.38 -3.97
N GLU A 16 10.21 -1.97 -3.18
CA GLU A 16 9.80 -2.56 -1.91
C GLU A 16 9.22 -1.51 -0.95
N ALA A 17 8.28 -1.97 -0.13
CA ALA A 17 7.65 -1.16 0.89
C ALA A 17 8.68 -0.65 1.91
N ALA A 18 8.48 0.55 2.44
CA ALA A 18 9.25 0.99 3.61
C ALA A 18 8.91 0.11 4.83
N PRO A 19 9.81 -0.06 5.82
CA PRO A 19 9.55 -0.89 7.00
C PRO A 19 8.23 -0.55 7.73
N CYS A 20 7.92 0.75 7.88
CA CYS A 20 6.68 1.19 8.48
C CYS A 20 5.43 0.85 7.63
N VAL A 21 5.55 0.83 6.30
CA VAL A 21 4.47 0.43 5.39
C VAL A 21 4.21 -1.07 5.50
N SER A 22 5.25 -1.90 5.53
CA SER A 22 5.10 -3.35 5.67
C SER A 22 4.51 -3.76 7.02
N SER A 23 4.77 -2.98 8.09
CA SER A 23 4.24 -3.23 9.43
C SER A 23 2.85 -2.64 9.66
N CYS A 24 2.37 -1.75 8.79
CA CYS A 24 1.06 -1.13 8.90
C CYS A 24 -0.02 -2.04 8.29
N PRO A 25 -1.11 -2.39 9.01
CA PRO A 25 -2.17 -3.21 8.45
C PRO A 25 -2.83 -2.63 7.18
N PHE A 26 -2.76 -1.31 7.01
CA PHE A 26 -3.31 -0.61 5.83
C PHE A 26 -2.29 -0.38 4.73
N HIS A 27 -1.01 -0.66 4.97
CA HIS A 27 0.09 -0.37 4.04
C HIS A 27 0.07 1.06 3.51
N LEU A 28 -0.20 2.05 4.39
CA LEU A 28 -0.29 3.46 4.04
C LEU A 28 0.97 3.92 3.29
N ASP A 29 0.79 4.49 2.10
CA ASP A 29 1.91 4.97 1.29
C ASP A 29 2.56 6.21 1.91
N ILE A 30 3.59 5.95 2.72
CA ILE A 30 4.36 6.98 3.44
C ILE A 30 5.14 7.88 2.48
N ARG A 31 5.59 7.34 1.34
CA ARG A 31 6.34 8.13 0.35
C ARG A 31 5.47 9.19 -0.32
N GLU A 32 4.17 8.96 -0.35
CA GLU A 32 3.16 9.92 -0.83
C GLU A 32 2.55 10.75 0.31
N PHE A 33 2.32 10.15 1.48
CA PHE A 33 1.68 10.81 2.62
C PHE A 33 2.58 11.90 3.25
N ILE A 34 3.81 11.57 3.57
CA ILE A 34 4.76 12.46 4.24
C ILE A 34 5.04 13.75 3.45
N PRO A 35 5.35 13.71 2.13
CA PRO A 35 5.60 14.94 1.38
C PRO A 35 4.40 15.89 1.31
N ARG A 36 3.18 15.39 1.47
CA ARG A 36 1.97 16.22 1.54
C ARG A 36 1.91 16.99 2.84
N LEU A 37 2.26 16.34 3.97
CA LEU A 37 2.33 17.00 5.27
C LEU A 37 3.47 17.99 5.37
N GLU A 38 4.66 17.69 4.83
CA GLU A 38 5.79 18.62 4.75
C GLU A 38 5.38 19.95 4.09
N ARG A 39 4.51 19.89 3.09
CA ARG A 39 4.00 21.07 2.36
C ARG A 39 2.69 21.61 2.94
N LYS A 40 2.24 21.09 4.08
CA LYS A 40 0.95 21.42 4.73
C LYS A 40 -0.26 21.23 3.80
N ALA A 41 -0.17 20.28 2.87
CA ALA A 41 -1.26 19.93 1.97
C ALA A 41 -2.22 18.93 2.64
N PHE A 42 -2.81 19.33 3.78
CA PHE A 42 -3.60 18.46 4.66
C PHE A 42 -4.80 17.82 3.94
N ASN A 43 -5.48 18.54 3.06
CA ASN A 43 -6.58 17.98 2.26
C ASN A 43 -6.12 16.80 1.37
N LEU A 44 -4.92 16.88 0.79
CA LEU A 44 -4.36 15.80 -0.04
C LEU A 44 -3.86 14.64 0.83
N ALA A 45 -3.27 14.94 1.99
CA ALA A 45 -2.85 13.94 2.96
C ALA A 45 -4.05 13.17 3.50
N TYR A 46 -5.10 13.89 3.92
CA TYR A 46 -6.35 13.29 4.39
C TYR A 46 -6.98 12.37 3.35
N ARG A 47 -7.09 12.82 2.09
CA ARG A 47 -7.67 11.99 1.01
C ARG A 47 -6.92 10.69 0.81
N LEU A 48 -5.57 10.74 0.82
CA LEU A 48 -4.75 9.54 0.73
C LEU A 48 -5.01 8.60 1.92
N TYR A 49 -5.00 9.16 3.12
CA TYR A 49 -5.22 8.43 4.36
C TYR A 49 -6.62 7.79 4.41
N ALA A 50 -7.68 8.57 4.17
CA ALA A 50 -9.06 8.09 4.17
C ALA A 50 -9.29 6.95 3.15
N ASN A 51 -8.70 7.05 1.96
CA ASN A 51 -8.76 5.99 0.96
C ASN A 51 -8.09 4.69 1.41
N SER A 52 -7.06 4.80 2.25
CA SER A 52 -6.32 3.63 2.75
C SER A 52 -7.03 2.96 3.92
N VAL A 53 -7.61 3.73 4.85
CA VAL A 53 -8.07 3.21 6.16
C VAL A 53 -9.59 3.09 6.30
N ALA A 54 -10.38 3.57 5.35
CA ALA A 54 -11.85 3.64 5.33
C ALA A 54 -12.45 4.61 6.36
N PHE A 55 -12.02 4.56 7.62
CA PHE A 55 -12.54 5.39 8.73
C PHE A 55 -11.41 6.21 9.36
N PRO A 56 -11.05 7.37 8.78
CA PRO A 56 -9.83 8.09 9.14
C PRO A 56 -9.85 8.64 10.58
N ARG A 57 -10.99 9.08 11.09
CA ARG A 57 -11.10 9.58 12.47
C ARG A 57 -10.98 8.44 13.48
N ILE A 58 -11.61 7.31 13.19
CA ILE A 58 -11.54 6.11 14.04
C ILE A 58 -10.09 5.61 14.10
N VAL A 59 -9.45 5.39 12.94
CA VAL A 59 -8.09 4.85 12.91
C VAL A 59 -7.10 5.80 13.56
N ALA A 60 -7.21 7.10 13.36
CA ALA A 60 -6.36 8.09 14.02
C ALA A 60 -6.43 8.01 15.56
N GLU A 61 -7.56 7.57 16.15
CA GLU A 61 -7.71 7.43 17.59
C GLU A 61 -7.24 6.07 18.13
N ILE A 62 -7.38 4.99 17.35
CA ILE A 62 -7.12 3.63 17.84
C ILE A 62 -5.84 3.00 17.29
N CYS A 63 -5.04 3.74 16.50
CA CYS A 63 -3.81 3.22 15.89
C CYS A 63 -2.84 2.70 16.95
N ASP A 64 -2.41 1.44 16.81
CA ASP A 64 -1.48 0.75 17.74
C ASP A 64 -0.01 1.08 17.49
N GLU A 65 0.28 1.95 16.50
CA GLU A 65 1.61 2.46 16.17
C GLU A 65 2.67 1.36 15.89
N SER A 66 2.26 0.25 15.29
CA SER A 66 3.16 -0.86 14.94
C SER A 66 4.36 -0.39 14.09
N CYS A 67 4.17 0.65 13.28
CA CYS A 67 5.20 1.30 12.46
C CYS A 67 6.36 1.91 13.26
N LYS A 68 6.15 2.36 14.50
CA LYS A 68 7.22 2.90 15.37
C LYS A 68 8.27 1.85 15.73
N LYS A 69 7.84 0.59 15.89
CA LYS A 69 8.74 -0.52 16.31
C LYS A 69 9.81 -0.79 15.26
N VAL A 70 9.47 -0.61 13.98
CA VAL A 70 10.32 -0.93 12.81
C VAL A 70 10.93 0.31 12.15
N CYS A 71 10.66 1.50 12.64
CA CYS A 71 11.16 2.74 12.06
C CYS A 71 12.68 2.86 12.22
N PRO A 72 13.48 2.98 11.15
CA PRO A 72 14.93 3.12 11.25
C PRO A 72 15.36 4.38 12.03
N ARG A 73 14.54 5.42 12.02
CA ARG A 73 14.80 6.67 12.79
C ARG A 73 14.81 6.45 14.27
N LYS A 74 14.25 5.35 14.77
CA LYS A 74 14.22 5.00 16.20
C LYS A 74 15.58 5.09 16.86
N GLU A 75 16.63 4.67 16.15
CA GLU A 75 18.01 4.64 16.68
C GLU A 75 18.73 6.00 16.56
N ILE A 76 18.17 6.96 15.83
CA ILE A 76 18.79 8.26 15.50
C ILE A 76 17.86 9.45 15.80
N GLY A 77 17.39 9.58 17.02
CA GLY A 77 16.56 10.70 17.48
C GLY A 77 15.09 10.38 17.68
N GLY A 78 14.70 9.09 17.61
CA GLY A 78 13.34 8.62 17.84
C GLY A 78 12.54 8.37 16.55
N ALA A 79 11.67 7.37 16.60
CA ALA A 79 10.79 7.01 15.51
C ALA A 79 9.91 8.17 15.08
N ILE A 80 9.48 8.19 13.83
CA ILE A 80 8.50 9.15 13.33
C ILE A 80 7.15 8.87 14.00
N ASN A 81 6.51 9.92 14.47
CA ASN A 81 5.21 9.84 15.14
C ASN A 81 4.07 9.87 14.13
N LEU A 82 3.91 8.77 13.36
CA LEU A 82 2.94 8.70 12.26
C LEU A 82 1.50 8.86 12.75
N SER A 83 1.14 8.31 13.91
CA SER A 83 -0.22 8.45 14.46
C SER A 83 -0.60 9.91 14.72
N MET A 84 0.36 10.73 15.20
CA MET A 84 0.13 12.16 15.38
C MET A 84 0.06 12.91 14.05
N LEU A 85 0.79 12.47 13.04
CA LEU A 85 0.70 12.99 11.68
C LEU A 85 -0.64 12.64 11.01
N GLU A 86 -1.16 11.44 11.26
CA GLU A 86 -2.51 11.01 10.84
C GLU A 86 -3.59 11.87 11.52
N LYS A 87 -3.47 12.11 12.84
CA LYS A 87 -4.36 13.02 13.58
C LYS A 87 -4.30 14.44 13.03
N ALA A 88 -3.13 14.97 12.73
CA ALA A 88 -2.97 16.28 12.13
C ALA A 88 -3.65 16.34 10.74
N ALA A 89 -3.48 15.31 9.90
CA ALA A 89 -4.16 15.23 8.61
C ALA A 89 -5.68 15.27 8.74
N VAL A 90 -6.23 14.57 9.74
CA VAL A 90 -7.68 14.57 10.04
C VAL A 90 -8.15 15.91 10.60
N THR A 91 -7.35 16.56 11.45
CA THR A 91 -7.71 17.80 12.14
C THR A 91 -7.70 19.01 11.23
N TYR A 92 -6.70 19.12 10.34
CA TYR A 92 -6.50 20.32 9.50
C TYR A 92 -7.02 20.17 8.07
N ALA A 93 -7.66 19.05 7.73
CA ALA A 93 -8.35 18.94 6.46
C ALA A 93 -9.71 19.67 6.49
N ASP A 94 -9.89 20.64 5.58
CA ASP A 94 -11.15 21.35 5.39
C ASP A 94 -12.12 20.58 4.49
N ARG A 95 -11.61 19.65 3.67
CA ARG A 95 -12.39 18.87 2.70
C ARG A 95 -12.29 17.39 3.05
N THR A 96 -13.23 16.95 3.88
CA THR A 96 -13.33 15.58 4.37
C THR A 96 -14.39 14.75 3.66
N ASP A 97 -15.14 15.34 2.72
CA ASP A 97 -16.16 14.64 1.96
C ASP A 97 -15.60 13.39 1.26
N PRO A 98 -16.23 12.22 1.44
CA PRO A 98 -15.79 11.01 0.79
C PRO A 98 -15.92 11.10 -0.73
N SER A 99 -14.97 10.50 -1.44
CA SER A 99 -15.05 10.39 -2.90
C SER A 99 -16.14 9.41 -3.28
N SER A 100 -17.07 9.84 -4.13
CA SER A 100 -18.05 8.94 -4.75
C SER A 100 -17.81 8.87 -6.25
N PHE A 101 -17.88 7.66 -6.78
CA PHE A 101 -17.73 7.41 -8.21
C PHE A 101 -19.11 7.11 -8.82
N ASN A 102 -19.44 7.78 -9.91
CA ASN A 102 -20.66 7.49 -10.66
C ASN A 102 -20.49 6.20 -11.49
N LEU A 103 -20.40 5.07 -10.80
CA LEU A 103 -20.31 3.76 -11.40
C LEU A 103 -21.70 3.13 -11.55
N PRO A 104 -21.95 2.34 -12.58
CA PRO A 104 -23.20 1.59 -12.71
C PRO A 104 -23.29 0.51 -11.61
N PRO A 105 -24.51 0.18 -11.14
CA PRO A 105 -24.73 -0.93 -10.23
C PRO A 105 -24.16 -2.24 -10.78
N LYS A 106 -23.50 -3.02 -9.92
CA LYS A 106 -22.90 -4.32 -10.31
C LYS A 106 -23.93 -5.44 -10.47
N GLY A 107 -25.14 -5.27 -9.92
CA GLY A 107 -26.17 -6.30 -9.93
C GLY A 107 -25.79 -7.55 -9.14
N LYS A 108 -24.81 -7.44 -8.24
CA LYS A 108 -24.29 -8.53 -7.40
C LYS A 108 -24.54 -8.22 -5.94
N LYS A 109 -24.98 -9.22 -5.19
CA LYS A 109 -25.41 -9.10 -3.79
C LYS A 109 -24.36 -9.68 -2.85
N VAL A 110 -24.02 -8.95 -1.80
CA VAL A 110 -23.09 -9.41 -0.77
C VAL A 110 -23.73 -9.27 0.60
N ALA A 111 -23.71 -10.35 1.37
CA ALA A 111 -24.12 -10.35 2.77
C ALA A 111 -22.88 -10.14 3.66
N VAL A 112 -23.05 -9.32 4.71
CA VAL A 112 -22.05 -9.12 5.77
C VAL A 112 -22.71 -9.44 7.10
N ILE A 113 -22.14 -10.37 7.87
CA ILE A 113 -22.69 -10.82 9.15
C ILE A 113 -21.91 -10.18 10.31
N GLY A 114 -22.61 -9.38 11.11
CA GLY A 114 -22.13 -8.47 12.13
C GLY A 114 -22.05 -7.03 11.61
N ALA A 115 -22.22 -6.05 12.48
CA ALA A 115 -22.02 -4.62 12.17
C ALA A 115 -20.90 -3.99 13.01
N GLY A 116 -19.86 -4.78 13.29
CA GLY A 116 -18.60 -4.31 13.84
C GLY A 116 -17.77 -3.55 12.81
N ILE A 117 -16.65 -2.97 13.22
CA ILE A 117 -15.84 -2.10 12.37
C ILE A 117 -15.27 -2.81 11.13
N SER A 118 -14.94 -4.09 11.25
CA SER A 118 -14.49 -4.90 10.11
C SER A 118 -15.57 -5.04 9.04
N SER A 119 -16.79 -5.35 9.48
CA SER A 119 -17.97 -5.47 8.62
C SER A 119 -18.30 -4.18 7.91
N LEU A 120 -18.27 -3.06 8.66
CA LEU A 120 -18.54 -1.73 8.11
C LEU A 120 -17.46 -1.30 7.10
N ALA A 121 -16.19 -1.61 7.33
CA ALA A 121 -15.12 -1.35 6.37
C ALA A 121 -15.30 -2.15 5.05
N CYS A 122 -15.69 -3.43 5.16
CA CYS A 122 -16.01 -4.25 4.01
C CYS A 122 -17.23 -3.69 3.26
N ALA A 123 -18.32 -3.40 3.99
CA ALA A 123 -19.54 -2.87 3.40
C ALA A 123 -19.31 -1.53 2.68
N LEU A 124 -18.58 -0.60 3.30
CA LEU A 124 -18.23 0.69 2.69
C LEU A 124 -17.44 0.49 1.38
N ARG A 125 -16.41 -0.35 1.39
CA ARG A 125 -15.58 -0.59 0.21
C ARG A 125 -16.38 -1.20 -0.94
N LEU A 126 -17.28 -2.15 -0.65
CA LEU A 126 -18.16 -2.77 -1.65
C LEU A 126 -19.24 -1.81 -2.14
N ALA A 127 -19.87 -1.02 -1.25
CA ALA A 127 -20.85 -0.01 -1.61
C ALA A 127 -20.25 1.07 -2.52
N ASN A 128 -19.03 1.53 -2.25
CA ASN A 128 -18.29 2.45 -3.13
C ASN A 128 -18.12 1.89 -4.57
N LYS A 129 -18.04 0.57 -4.70
CA LYS A 129 -17.95 -0.14 -5.99
C LYS A 129 -19.31 -0.53 -6.57
N LYS A 130 -20.41 -0.09 -5.93
CA LYS A 130 -21.81 -0.29 -6.35
C LYS A 130 -22.27 -1.76 -6.34
N TYR A 131 -21.76 -2.54 -5.38
CA TYR A 131 -22.37 -3.82 -5.00
C TYR A 131 -23.60 -3.57 -4.12
N ASP A 132 -24.58 -4.47 -4.18
CA ASP A 132 -25.76 -4.48 -3.31
C ASP A 132 -25.38 -5.16 -1.98
N VAL A 133 -25.12 -4.37 -0.94
CA VAL A 133 -24.59 -4.86 0.34
C VAL A 133 -25.69 -4.88 1.39
N THR A 134 -25.88 -6.03 2.04
CA THR A 134 -26.75 -6.18 3.19
C THR A 134 -25.93 -6.55 4.42
N VAL A 135 -26.01 -5.73 5.47
CA VAL A 135 -25.36 -5.98 6.76
C VAL A 135 -26.40 -6.46 7.76
N TYR A 136 -26.12 -7.61 8.36
CA TYR A 136 -26.96 -8.22 9.42
C TYR A 136 -26.31 -8.01 10.78
N GLU A 137 -27.07 -7.47 11.74
CA GLU A 137 -26.61 -7.27 13.11
C GLU A 137 -27.66 -7.76 14.11
N LYS A 138 -27.22 -8.58 15.06
CA LYS A 138 -28.09 -9.12 16.09
C LYS A 138 -28.51 -8.08 17.15
N GLU A 139 -27.63 -7.10 17.41
CA GLU A 139 -27.86 -6.03 18.35
C GLU A 139 -28.69 -4.90 17.73
N ASP A 140 -29.13 -3.96 18.57
CA ASP A 140 -29.89 -2.78 18.16
C ASP A 140 -29.05 -1.61 17.63
N LYS A 141 -27.71 -1.77 17.55
CA LYS A 141 -26.77 -0.74 17.17
C LYS A 141 -25.52 -1.26 16.45
N ILE A 142 -24.90 -0.42 15.64
CA ILE A 142 -23.65 -0.68 14.93
C ILE A 142 -22.42 -0.35 15.79
N GLY A 143 -21.23 -0.71 15.31
CA GLY A 143 -19.93 -0.32 15.89
C GLY A 143 -19.29 -1.38 16.79
N GLY A 144 -20.05 -2.32 17.32
CA GLY A 144 -19.53 -3.44 18.10
C GLY A 144 -18.59 -3.00 19.24
N HIS A 145 -17.32 -3.41 19.19
CA HIS A 145 -16.33 -3.12 20.24
C HIS A 145 -15.93 -1.64 20.35
N LEU A 146 -16.20 -0.80 19.33
CA LEU A 146 -15.85 0.63 19.36
C LEU A 146 -16.51 1.38 20.53
N TRP A 147 -17.69 0.94 20.97
CA TRP A 147 -18.37 1.52 22.14
C TRP A 147 -17.53 1.49 23.43
N LYS A 148 -16.52 0.62 23.50
CA LYS A 148 -15.62 0.49 24.65
C LYS A 148 -14.28 1.19 24.46
N LEU A 149 -13.95 1.59 23.21
CA LEU A 149 -12.62 2.10 22.87
C LEU A 149 -12.57 3.61 22.71
N ILE A 150 -13.58 4.20 22.06
CA ILE A 150 -13.59 5.62 21.70
C ILE A 150 -14.96 6.23 21.92
N SER A 151 -15.02 7.57 21.98
CA SER A 151 -16.29 8.29 22.14
C SER A 151 -17.25 8.01 20.98
N PRO A 152 -18.53 7.73 21.26
CA PRO A 152 -19.55 7.54 20.24
C PRO A 152 -19.65 8.71 19.25
N ASP A 153 -19.48 9.95 19.73
CA ASP A 153 -19.53 11.14 18.88
C ASP A 153 -18.45 11.13 17.78
N ILE A 154 -17.29 10.52 18.05
CA ILE A 154 -16.19 10.43 17.08
C ILE A 154 -16.49 9.34 16.06
N PHE A 155 -16.77 8.12 16.52
CA PHE A 155 -16.86 6.99 15.58
C PHE A 155 -18.17 6.97 14.80
N MET A 156 -19.29 7.36 15.41
CA MET A 156 -20.57 7.45 14.70
C MET A 156 -20.52 8.51 13.60
N LYS A 157 -19.95 9.69 13.94
CA LYS A 157 -19.76 10.76 12.96
C LYS A 157 -18.88 10.30 11.78
N ASP A 158 -17.79 9.58 12.05
CA ASP A 158 -16.90 9.08 10.98
C ASP A 158 -17.63 8.07 10.09
N ILE A 159 -18.37 7.12 10.69
CA ILE A 159 -19.16 6.14 9.93
C ILE A 159 -20.21 6.85 9.06
N GLU A 160 -20.99 7.75 9.63
CA GLU A 160 -22.02 8.51 8.92
C GLU A 160 -21.43 9.33 7.77
N GLU A 161 -20.30 10.01 8.02
CA GLU A 161 -19.60 10.81 7.01
C GLU A 161 -19.12 9.92 5.86
N GLN A 162 -18.46 8.80 6.13
CA GLN A 162 -17.92 7.91 5.10
C GLN A 162 -19.01 7.22 4.27
N PHE A 163 -20.15 6.88 4.87
CA PHE A 163 -21.29 6.32 4.15
C PHE A 163 -22.22 7.37 3.51
N SER A 164 -22.00 8.66 3.72
CA SER A 164 -22.94 9.73 3.31
C SER A 164 -23.32 9.72 1.83
N LYS A 165 -22.46 9.16 0.97
CA LYS A 165 -22.66 9.09 -0.49
C LYS A 165 -22.94 7.67 -1.01
N GLU A 166 -23.01 6.69 -0.13
CA GLU A 166 -23.17 5.28 -0.48
C GLU A 166 -24.39 4.68 0.20
N GLN A 167 -25.01 3.72 -0.47
CA GLN A 167 -26.19 3.03 0.05
C GLN A 167 -25.84 1.58 0.35
N TYR A 168 -26.33 1.09 1.47
CA TYR A 168 -26.32 -0.30 1.87
C TYR A 168 -27.56 -0.60 2.72
N THR A 169 -27.96 -1.85 2.80
CA THR A 169 -29.07 -2.27 3.65
C THR A 169 -28.53 -2.70 5.01
N LEU A 170 -29.04 -2.08 6.08
CA LEU A 170 -28.69 -2.45 7.46
C LEU A 170 -29.90 -3.05 8.15
N LEU A 171 -29.75 -4.27 8.64
CA LEU A 171 -30.78 -5.02 9.35
C LEU A 171 -30.32 -5.26 10.79
N LEU A 172 -30.70 -4.36 11.68
CA LEU A 172 -30.50 -4.47 13.13
C LEU A 172 -31.49 -5.48 13.75
N ASN A 173 -31.21 -5.94 14.96
CA ASN A 173 -32.02 -6.92 15.68
C ASN A 173 -32.29 -8.19 14.84
N THR A 174 -31.36 -8.54 13.94
CA THR A 174 -31.51 -9.64 13.00
C THR A 174 -30.34 -10.61 13.17
N GLU A 175 -30.57 -11.65 13.93
CA GLU A 175 -29.58 -12.70 14.18
C GLU A 175 -29.64 -13.76 13.07
N ILE A 176 -28.48 -14.04 12.46
CA ILE A 176 -28.31 -15.17 11.56
C ILE A 176 -27.92 -16.38 12.42
N LYS A 177 -28.79 -17.40 12.47
CA LYS A 177 -28.55 -18.64 13.22
C LYS A 177 -27.91 -19.74 12.37
N ASN A 178 -28.23 -19.74 11.09
CA ASN A 178 -27.67 -20.70 10.13
C ASN A 178 -27.23 -19.95 8.88
N ILE A 179 -25.97 -20.13 8.49
CA ILE A 179 -25.42 -19.49 7.31
C ILE A 179 -26.03 -20.00 6.00
N ASP A 180 -26.53 -21.24 5.98
CA ASP A 180 -27.21 -21.82 4.82
C ASP A 180 -28.47 -21.05 4.41
N ASP A 181 -29.10 -20.32 5.34
CA ASP A 181 -30.29 -19.51 5.08
C ASP A 181 -30.01 -18.32 4.15
N ILE A 182 -28.74 -17.90 4.04
CA ILE A 182 -28.33 -16.71 3.28
C ILE A 182 -27.37 -17.03 2.14
N ILE A 183 -26.54 -18.05 2.21
CA ILE A 183 -25.53 -18.37 1.17
C ILE A 183 -26.16 -18.41 -0.23
N ASN A 184 -27.33 -19.02 -0.38
CA ASN A 184 -27.98 -19.16 -1.67
C ASN A 184 -28.69 -17.88 -2.18
N LYS A 185 -28.74 -16.82 -1.36
CA LYS A 185 -29.39 -15.55 -1.70
C LYS A 185 -28.40 -14.46 -2.12
N TYR A 186 -27.10 -14.70 -1.88
CA TYR A 186 -26.03 -13.74 -2.11
C TYR A 186 -24.91 -14.36 -2.96
N ASP A 187 -24.22 -13.50 -3.72
CA ASP A 187 -23.07 -13.93 -4.53
C ASP A 187 -21.81 -14.16 -3.67
N ALA A 188 -21.74 -13.51 -2.51
CA ALA A 188 -20.69 -13.74 -1.50
C ALA A 188 -21.17 -13.36 -0.10
N VAL A 189 -20.52 -13.93 0.92
CA VAL A 189 -20.83 -13.69 2.33
C VAL A 189 -19.54 -13.39 3.11
N TYR A 190 -19.53 -12.32 3.89
CA TYR A 190 -18.45 -12.01 4.83
C TYR A 190 -18.91 -12.20 6.27
N VAL A 191 -18.22 -13.08 7.00
CA VAL A 191 -18.51 -13.39 8.41
C VAL A 191 -17.52 -12.66 9.30
N ALA A 192 -17.98 -11.67 10.05
CA ALA A 192 -17.19 -10.87 10.97
C ALA A 192 -17.98 -10.55 12.25
N THR A 193 -18.42 -11.60 12.91
CA THR A 193 -19.29 -11.58 14.08
C THR A 193 -18.65 -11.08 15.38
N GLY A 194 -17.36 -10.71 15.32
CA GLY A 194 -16.63 -10.16 16.45
C GLY A 194 -15.95 -11.20 17.34
N GLN A 195 -15.24 -10.74 18.35
CA GLN A 195 -14.52 -11.59 19.30
C GLN A 195 -15.51 -12.52 20.02
N ASN A 196 -15.21 -13.82 20.02
CA ASN A 196 -16.08 -14.89 20.54
C ASN A 196 -17.46 -14.96 19.85
N GLY A 197 -17.58 -14.39 18.65
CA GLY A 197 -18.79 -14.49 17.84
C GLY A 197 -18.95 -15.86 17.20
N GLU A 198 -20.12 -16.08 16.57
CA GLU A 198 -20.47 -17.35 15.95
C GLU A 198 -19.65 -17.57 14.67
N THR A 199 -19.02 -18.74 14.54
CA THR A 199 -18.28 -19.16 13.35
C THR A 199 -19.10 -20.00 12.39
N PHE A 200 -20.32 -20.38 12.77
CA PHE A 200 -21.24 -21.25 12.02
C PHE A 200 -20.65 -22.63 11.65
N GLY A 201 -19.63 -23.08 12.43
CA GLY A 201 -18.93 -24.32 12.12
C GLY A 201 -18.08 -24.29 10.85
N LEU A 202 -17.87 -23.12 10.27
CA LEU A 202 -17.11 -22.94 9.03
C LEU A 202 -15.62 -23.27 9.17
N VAL A 203 -15.07 -23.10 10.36
CA VAL A 203 -13.67 -23.34 10.67
C VAL A 203 -13.58 -24.13 11.97
N ALA A 204 -12.87 -25.25 11.95
CA ALA A 204 -12.70 -26.11 13.12
C ALA A 204 -11.78 -25.48 14.18
N ASP A 205 -10.77 -24.73 13.75
CA ASP A 205 -9.82 -24.02 14.61
C ASP A 205 -9.44 -22.68 13.99
N ILE A 206 -9.79 -21.59 14.67
CA ILE A 206 -9.47 -20.21 14.25
C ILE A 206 -8.12 -19.74 14.77
N SER A 207 -7.47 -20.44 15.72
CA SER A 207 -6.26 -20.00 16.39
C SER A 207 -5.04 -19.87 15.47
N ASN A 208 -5.06 -20.56 14.33
CA ASN A 208 -4.00 -20.55 13.31
C ASN A 208 -4.29 -19.63 12.11
N ILE A 209 -5.38 -18.86 12.16
CA ILE A 209 -5.78 -17.95 11.07
C ILE A 209 -5.44 -16.54 11.50
N ASN A 210 -4.38 -15.98 10.92
CA ASN A 210 -3.87 -14.65 11.26
C ASN A 210 -4.38 -13.54 10.32
N ASP A 211 -5.17 -13.88 9.29
CA ASP A 211 -5.65 -12.94 8.28
C ASP A 211 -7.01 -13.39 7.74
N VAL A 212 -7.67 -12.56 6.92
CA VAL A 212 -8.90 -12.90 6.23
C VAL A 212 -8.73 -14.20 5.46
N LYS A 213 -9.63 -15.14 5.67
CA LYS A 213 -9.61 -16.42 4.96
C LYS A 213 -10.78 -16.52 4.01
N ALA A 214 -10.50 -16.95 2.79
CA ALA A 214 -11.46 -17.37 1.81
C ALA A 214 -11.84 -18.85 2.06
N LEU A 215 -13.13 -19.11 2.11
CA LEU A 215 -13.69 -20.44 2.30
C LEU A 215 -14.51 -20.83 1.07
N ASP A 216 -14.92 -22.10 0.98
CA ASP A 216 -15.72 -22.56 -0.15
C ASP A 216 -17.01 -21.74 -0.36
N LYS A 217 -17.54 -21.76 -1.58
CA LYS A 217 -18.81 -21.13 -1.97
C LYS A 217 -18.90 -19.60 -1.76
N GLY A 218 -17.81 -18.88 -1.88
CA GLY A 218 -17.83 -17.42 -1.77
C GLY A 218 -18.00 -16.90 -0.34
N ILE A 219 -17.62 -17.70 0.67
CA ILE A 219 -17.65 -17.32 2.08
C ILE A 219 -16.27 -16.83 2.47
N PHE A 220 -16.23 -15.71 3.19
CA PHE A 220 -15.01 -15.10 3.74
C PHE A 220 -15.20 -14.90 5.23
N ILE A 221 -14.12 -15.06 6.01
CA ILE A 221 -14.12 -14.87 7.47
C ILE A 221 -13.00 -13.94 7.86
N GLY A 222 -13.24 -13.05 8.83
CA GLY A 222 -12.22 -12.07 9.24
C GLY A 222 -12.60 -11.25 10.46
N GLY A 223 -11.82 -10.18 10.67
CA GLY A 223 -12.00 -9.25 11.80
C GLY A 223 -11.59 -9.83 13.14
N SER A 224 -12.10 -9.26 14.22
CA SER A 224 -11.80 -9.68 15.60
C SER A 224 -12.35 -11.07 15.94
N LEU A 225 -13.16 -11.68 15.08
CA LEU A 225 -13.52 -13.09 15.15
C LEU A 225 -12.27 -13.99 15.07
N LEU A 226 -11.26 -13.59 14.27
CA LEU A 226 -9.96 -14.26 14.14
C LEU A 226 -8.89 -13.73 15.12
N GLY A 227 -9.30 -12.99 16.16
CA GLY A 227 -8.37 -12.42 17.15
C GLY A 227 -7.68 -11.13 16.73
N ALA A 228 -8.03 -10.55 15.57
CA ALA A 228 -7.46 -9.28 15.10
C ALA A 228 -7.78 -8.12 16.05
N SER A 229 -6.81 -7.23 16.27
CA SER A 229 -7.01 -5.94 16.95
C SER A 229 -8.05 -5.09 16.19
N SER A 230 -8.52 -4.00 16.79
CA SER A 230 -9.51 -3.16 16.11
C SER A 230 -8.97 -2.53 14.82
N VAL A 231 -7.68 -2.19 14.77
CA VAL A 231 -7.01 -1.66 13.59
C VAL A 231 -6.88 -2.74 12.51
N GLU A 232 -6.39 -3.91 12.88
CA GLU A 232 -6.29 -5.06 11.98
C GLU A 232 -7.67 -5.52 11.49
N ALA A 233 -8.70 -5.44 12.33
CA ALA A 233 -10.07 -5.79 11.95
C ALA A 233 -10.61 -4.89 10.83
N ILE A 234 -10.29 -3.58 10.83
CA ILE A 234 -10.62 -2.68 9.71
C ILE A 234 -9.90 -3.14 8.43
N ALA A 235 -8.59 -3.42 8.54
CA ALA A 235 -7.79 -3.89 7.41
C ALA A 235 -8.34 -5.22 6.86
N HIS A 236 -8.75 -6.16 7.73
CA HIS A 236 -9.43 -7.39 7.33
C HIS A 236 -10.71 -7.10 6.54
N GLY A 237 -11.53 -6.13 6.96
CA GLY A 237 -12.73 -5.74 6.23
C GLY A 237 -12.43 -5.21 4.82
N LEU A 238 -11.40 -4.36 4.70
CA LEU A 238 -10.95 -3.83 3.42
C LEU A 238 -10.40 -4.93 2.51
N LYS A 239 -9.62 -5.85 3.06
CA LYS A 239 -9.06 -7.00 2.35
C LYS A 239 -10.16 -7.98 1.92
N ALA A 240 -11.12 -8.27 2.79
CA ALA A 240 -12.29 -9.08 2.47
C ALA A 240 -13.05 -8.52 1.26
N ALA A 241 -13.26 -7.21 1.20
CA ALA A 241 -13.92 -6.57 0.06
C ALA A 241 -13.16 -6.79 -1.25
N LEU A 242 -11.83 -6.74 -1.24
CA LEU A 242 -11.01 -7.03 -2.42
C LEU A 242 -11.10 -8.49 -2.85
N LEU A 243 -11.05 -9.42 -1.90
CA LEU A 243 -11.16 -10.85 -2.16
C LEU A 243 -12.56 -11.23 -2.71
N ILE A 244 -13.62 -10.66 -2.13
CA ILE A 244 -14.99 -10.80 -2.59
C ILE A 244 -15.14 -10.30 -4.03
N GLU A 245 -14.61 -9.12 -4.33
CA GLU A 245 -14.61 -8.58 -5.70
C GLU A 245 -13.87 -9.48 -6.68
N GLY A 246 -12.71 -10.00 -6.28
CA GLY A 246 -11.92 -10.96 -7.07
C GLY A 246 -12.71 -12.23 -7.34
N TYR A 247 -13.32 -12.80 -6.31
CA TYR A 247 -14.16 -14.01 -6.42
C TYR A 247 -15.35 -13.80 -7.34
N ILE A 248 -16.12 -12.74 -7.15
CA ILE A 248 -17.31 -12.46 -7.98
C ILE A 248 -16.96 -12.30 -9.46
N LYS A 249 -15.74 -11.81 -9.77
CA LYS A 249 -15.28 -11.62 -11.16
C LYS A 249 -14.74 -12.91 -11.81
N THR A 250 -14.12 -13.79 -11.04
CA THR A 250 -13.32 -14.91 -11.56
C THR A 250 -13.81 -16.27 -11.12
N GLU A 251 -14.75 -16.33 -10.17
CA GLU A 251 -15.23 -17.52 -9.47
C GLU A 251 -14.11 -18.32 -8.78
N ASN A 252 -12.91 -17.75 -8.69
CA ASN A 252 -11.79 -18.39 -8.03
C ASN A 252 -11.65 -17.84 -6.60
N MET A 253 -11.65 -18.73 -5.63
CA MET A 253 -11.25 -18.41 -4.26
C MET A 253 -9.73 -18.31 -4.21
N LYS A 254 -9.22 -17.11 -3.97
CA LYS A 254 -7.79 -16.88 -3.73
C LYS A 254 -7.60 -16.62 -2.25
N ASP A 255 -6.55 -17.22 -1.70
CA ASP A 255 -6.08 -16.79 -0.39
C ASP A 255 -5.55 -15.36 -0.49
N PRO A 256 -5.64 -14.57 0.59
CA PRO A 256 -5.04 -13.25 0.62
C PRO A 256 -3.54 -13.33 0.28
N GLU A 257 -3.04 -12.36 -0.47
CA GLU A 257 -1.60 -12.25 -0.71
C GLU A 257 -0.84 -12.22 0.60
N GLU A 258 0.32 -12.89 0.62
CA GLU A 258 1.20 -12.93 1.78
C GLU A 258 1.56 -11.51 2.26
N TYR A 259 1.94 -11.42 3.54
CA TYR A 259 2.40 -10.18 4.16
C TYR A 259 3.43 -9.46 3.30
N ILE A 260 3.28 -8.16 3.16
CA ILE A 260 4.30 -7.32 2.52
C ILE A 260 5.53 -7.30 3.42
N HIS A 261 6.54 -8.08 3.04
CA HIS A 261 7.85 -8.04 3.67
C HIS A 261 8.74 -6.99 3.03
N THR A 262 9.69 -6.47 3.79
CA THR A 262 10.70 -5.57 3.26
C THR A 262 12.10 -6.09 3.57
N LYS A 263 12.98 -6.07 2.55
CA LYS A 263 14.42 -6.34 2.67
C LYS A 263 15.24 -5.05 2.74
N ILE A 264 14.57 -3.88 2.72
CA ILE A 264 15.26 -2.59 2.72
C ILE A 264 16.06 -2.44 4.00
N LYS A 265 17.37 -2.25 3.86
CA LYS A 265 18.29 -1.84 4.91
C LYS A 265 18.89 -0.50 4.53
N LEU A 266 18.77 0.47 5.43
CA LEU A 266 19.34 1.80 5.23
C LEU A 266 20.70 1.88 5.90
N ASP A 267 21.66 2.53 5.25
CA ASP A 267 22.86 3.01 5.92
C ASP A 267 22.54 4.35 6.61
N LEU A 268 22.63 4.36 7.92
CA LEU A 268 22.28 5.52 8.77
C LEU A 268 23.50 6.32 9.23
N LYS A 269 24.72 5.95 8.80
CA LYS A 269 25.97 6.55 9.32
C LYS A 269 26.04 8.07 9.12
N ASP A 270 25.56 8.55 7.98
CA ASP A 270 25.60 9.96 7.63
C ASP A 270 24.29 10.70 7.90
N VAL A 271 23.35 10.06 8.60
CA VAL A 271 22.05 10.65 8.91
C VAL A 271 22.13 11.37 10.26
N ALA A 272 21.91 12.69 10.23
CA ALA A 272 21.92 13.50 11.44
C ALA A 272 20.83 13.07 12.43
N PRO A 273 21.15 12.93 13.72
CA PRO A 273 20.16 12.65 14.75
C PRO A 273 19.31 13.91 14.99
N ILE A 274 18.02 13.81 14.68
CA ILE A 274 17.05 14.87 14.94
C ILE A 274 16.01 14.29 15.91
N PRO A 275 15.83 14.88 17.10
CA PRO A 275 14.88 14.37 18.09
C PRO A 275 13.43 14.43 17.58
N SER A 276 12.59 13.50 18.05
CA SER A 276 11.16 13.54 17.78
C SER A 276 10.51 14.76 18.42
N LEU A 277 9.55 15.35 17.72
CA LEU A 277 8.78 16.47 18.25
C LEU A 277 7.73 15.98 19.25
N LEU A 278 7.55 16.75 20.33
CA LEU A 278 6.42 16.60 21.23
C LEU A 278 5.33 17.60 20.82
N PRO A 279 4.06 17.20 20.79
CA PRO A 279 2.99 18.12 20.42
C PRO A 279 2.84 19.23 21.47
N SER A 280 2.73 20.48 21.02
CA SER A 280 2.46 21.64 21.88
C SER A 280 0.99 21.75 22.26
N VAL A 281 0.10 21.15 21.48
CA VAL A 281 -1.34 21.09 21.74
C VAL A 281 -1.70 19.69 22.24
N ASN A 282 -2.53 19.60 23.28
CA ASN A 282 -2.97 18.30 23.79
C ASN A 282 -3.63 17.45 22.71
N GLY A 283 -3.02 16.30 22.41
CA GLY A 283 -3.57 15.26 21.56
C GLY A 283 -3.25 15.35 20.07
N THR A 284 -2.63 16.43 19.54
CA THR A 284 -2.23 16.54 18.14
C THR A 284 -1.08 17.53 17.92
N TYR A 285 -0.42 17.48 16.78
CA TYR A 285 0.50 18.51 16.32
C TYR A 285 -0.23 19.74 15.80
N SER A 286 0.35 20.93 15.96
CA SER A 286 0.03 22.09 15.13
C SER A 286 0.46 21.84 13.67
N GLU A 287 -0.04 22.65 12.74
CA GLU A 287 0.34 22.52 11.31
C GLU A 287 1.86 22.61 11.08
N ASN A 288 2.54 23.48 11.84
CA ASN A 288 4.00 23.64 11.77
C ASN A 288 4.71 22.41 12.31
N GLU A 289 4.34 21.94 13.49
CA GLU A 289 4.90 20.73 14.11
C GLU A 289 4.71 19.50 13.24
N ALA A 290 3.52 19.35 12.61
CA ALA A 290 3.25 18.28 11.69
C ALA A 290 4.19 18.32 10.46
N ALA A 291 4.44 19.50 9.91
CA ALA A 291 5.36 19.66 8.80
C ALA A 291 6.83 19.38 9.20
N GLU A 292 7.25 19.83 10.38
CA GLU A 292 8.57 19.58 10.94
C GLU A 292 8.81 18.11 11.26
N GLU A 293 7.83 17.43 11.92
CA GLU A 293 7.92 16.00 12.18
C GLU A 293 7.93 15.18 10.88
N ALA A 294 7.12 15.56 9.88
CA ALA A 294 7.12 14.94 8.57
C ALA A 294 8.49 15.09 7.88
N ALA A 295 9.14 16.24 7.98
CA ALA A 295 10.47 16.50 7.40
C ALA A 295 11.58 15.62 8.00
N ARG A 296 11.40 15.10 9.22
CA ARG A 296 12.33 14.13 9.84
C ARG A 296 12.31 12.77 9.13
N CYS A 297 11.26 12.43 8.39
CA CYS A 297 11.08 11.11 7.79
C CYS A 297 12.12 10.84 6.70
N LEU A 298 12.77 9.67 6.76
CA LEU A 298 13.76 9.23 5.78
C LEU A 298 13.15 8.77 4.46
N LYS A 299 11.82 8.62 4.38
CA LYS A 299 11.09 8.12 3.19
C LYS A 299 11.72 6.85 2.64
N CYS A 300 12.03 5.92 3.54
CA CYS A 300 12.86 4.74 3.35
C CYS A 300 12.63 4.05 1.99
N ARG A 301 13.69 3.97 1.18
CA ARG A 301 13.75 3.23 -0.08
C ARG A 301 15.16 2.73 -0.31
N CYS A 302 15.31 1.72 -1.14
CA CYS A 302 16.62 1.31 -1.64
C CYS A 302 17.02 2.28 -2.77
N ASP A 303 17.96 3.17 -2.51
CA ASP A 303 18.45 4.18 -3.46
C ASP A 303 19.98 4.28 -3.51
N ASN A 304 20.71 3.28 -2.95
CA ASN A 304 22.16 3.30 -2.86
C ASN A 304 22.83 3.53 -4.23
N CYS A 305 22.39 2.78 -5.26
CA CYS A 305 22.92 2.94 -6.61
C CYS A 305 22.55 4.30 -7.21
N MET A 306 21.34 4.82 -6.94
CA MET A 306 20.91 6.15 -7.37
C MET A 306 21.81 7.26 -6.77
N ARG A 307 22.08 7.20 -5.47
CA ARG A 307 22.93 8.18 -4.77
C ARG A 307 24.40 8.14 -5.23
N SER A 308 24.85 6.98 -5.70
CA SER A 308 26.26 6.77 -6.07
C SER A 308 26.53 6.91 -7.57
N CYS A 309 25.52 6.97 -8.43
CA CYS A 309 25.67 6.99 -9.88
C CYS A 309 25.19 8.30 -10.48
N GLU A 310 26.11 9.11 -10.99
CA GLU A 310 25.79 10.39 -11.63
C GLU A 310 24.83 10.27 -12.81
N MET A 311 24.94 9.18 -13.59
CA MET A 311 24.00 8.89 -14.68
C MET A 311 22.58 8.73 -14.15
N MET A 312 22.38 7.89 -13.11
CA MET A 312 21.06 7.68 -12.53
C MET A 312 20.49 8.95 -11.90
N GLN A 313 21.36 9.76 -11.24
CA GLN A 313 20.98 11.06 -10.69
C GLN A 313 20.57 12.03 -11.79
N TYR A 314 21.34 12.15 -12.86
CA TYR A 314 21.06 13.05 -13.96
C TYR A 314 19.72 12.72 -14.64
N PHE A 315 19.48 11.44 -14.95
CA PHE A 315 18.25 11.01 -15.60
C PHE A 315 17.07 10.79 -14.62
N GLN A 316 17.32 10.85 -13.30
CA GLN A 316 16.33 10.59 -12.25
C GLN A 316 15.63 9.22 -12.41
N LYS A 317 16.40 8.17 -12.77
CA LYS A 317 15.88 6.84 -13.09
C LYS A 317 16.51 5.75 -12.24
N PHE A 318 15.65 4.93 -11.66
CA PHE A 318 16.02 3.72 -10.93
C PHE A 318 16.23 2.52 -11.87
N PRO A 319 16.92 1.47 -11.39
CA PRO A 319 17.28 0.32 -12.23
C PRO A 319 16.12 -0.36 -12.96
N LYS A 320 14.94 -0.51 -12.35
CA LYS A 320 13.77 -1.13 -13.01
C LYS A 320 13.26 -0.29 -14.18
N LEU A 321 13.12 1.01 -13.99
CA LEU A 321 12.74 1.91 -15.08
C LEU A 321 13.80 1.97 -16.19
N ILE A 322 15.09 1.95 -15.80
CA ILE A 322 16.20 1.86 -16.76
C ILE A 322 16.07 0.57 -17.59
N GLU A 323 15.81 -0.57 -16.95
CA GLU A 323 15.65 -1.85 -17.64
C GLU A 323 14.48 -1.81 -18.62
N GLU A 324 13.32 -1.32 -18.19
CA GLU A 324 12.13 -1.20 -19.04
C GLU A 324 12.39 -0.36 -20.29
N GLU A 325 12.94 0.85 -20.13
CA GLU A 325 13.21 1.77 -21.25
C GLU A 325 14.32 1.24 -22.18
N VAL A 326 15.36 0.64 -21.62
CA VAL A 326 16.42 0.01 -22.41
C VAL A 326 15.87 -1.17 -23.21
N HIS A 327 15.00 -1.99 -22.61
CA HIS A 327 14.37 -3.11 -23.31
C HIS A 327 13.57 -2.64 -24.52
N ILE A 328 12.75 -1.60 -24.36
CA ILE A 328 11.97 -0.99 -25.45
C ILE A 328 12.91 -0.44 -26.54
N THR A 329 14.00 0.21 -26.14
CA THR A 329 14.96 0.83 -27.06
C THR A 329 15.68 -0.18 -27.93
N ILE A 330 16.10 -1.32 -27.37
CA ILE A 330 16.83 -2.36 -28.13
C ILE A 330 15.91 -3.33 -28.89
N ASN A 331 14.60 -3.28 -28.66
CA ASN A 331 13.59 -4.08 -29.37
C ASN A 331 12.54 -3.17 -30.05
N PRO A 332 12.94 -2.32 -31.00
CA PRO A 332 12.00 -1.45 -31.70
C PRO A 332 10.98 -2.30 -32.48
N GLY A 333 9.73 -1.94 -32.40
CA GLY A 333 8.61 -2.67 -33.05
C GLY A 333 7.75 -3.52 -32.12
N THR A 334 8.02 -3.53 -30.81
CA THR A 334 7.05 -3.94 -29.81
C THR A 334 5.97 -2.86 -29.65
N LEU A 335 4.75 -3.25 -29.33
CA LEU A 335 3.55 -2.37 -29.26
C LEU A 335 3.72 -1.10 -28.40
N ASP A 336 4.74 -1.06 -27.53
CA ASP A 336 4.98 0.02 -26.56
C ASP A 336 6.11 0.99 -26.96
N GLY A 337 6.72 0.90 -28.17
CA GLY A 337 8.06 1.37 -28.35
C GLY A 337 8.35 2.47 -29.34
N ASN A 338 8.65 3.66 -28.85
CA ASN A 338 9.52 4.60 -29.53
C ASN A 338 10.99 4.19 -29.26
N GLY A 339 11.63 3.46 -30.20
CA GLY A 339 12.96 2.82 -30.06
C GLY A 339 14.16 3.74 -29.76
N THR A 340 13.93 4.94 -29.23
CA THR A 340 14.96 5.93 -28.92
C THR A 340 14.97 6.42 -27.46
N VAL A 341 14.06 5.96 -26.62
CA VAL A 341 13.83 6.49 -25.25
C VAL A 341 15.10 6.42 -24.39
N ALA A 342 15.83 5.32 -24.40
CA ALA A 342 17.00 5.12 -23.55
C ALA A 342 18.34 5.25 -24.30
N THR A 343 18.39 5.71 -25.54
CA THR A 343 19.62 5.78 -26.35
C THR A 343 20.72 6.60 -25.65
N ARG A 344 20.38 7.80 -25.15
CA ARG A 344 21.33 8.66 -24.42
C ARG A 344 21.79 8.00 -23.12
N LEU A 345 20.87 7.37 -22.40
CA LEU A 345 21.13 6.71 -21.13
C LEU A 345 22.11 5.54 -21.31
N ILE A 346 21.87 4.69 -22.33
CA ILE A 346 22.76 3.56 -22.67
C ILE A 346 24.17 4.05 -22.97
N SER A 347 24.32 5.17 -23.71
CA SER A 347 25.59 5.73 -24.10
C SER A 347 26.30 6.54 -22.99
N THR A 348 25.61 6.87 -21.90
CA THR A 348 26.17 7.71 -20.82
C THR A 348 26.88 6.90 -19.73
N CYS A 349 26.61 5.59 -19.63
CA CYS A 349 27.20 4.74 -18.60
C CYS A 349 28.73 4.59 -18.81
N ASN A 350 29.52 5.04 -17.84
CA ASN A 350 30.99 4.98 -17.87
C ASN A 350 31.58 3.64 -17.38
N GLN A 351 30.76 2.63 -17.08
CA GLN A 351 31.15 1.27 -16.69
C GLN A 351 31.98 1.20 -15.39
N CYS A 352 31.86 2.16 -14.47
CA CYS A 352 32.67 2.26 -13.24
C CYS A 352 32.42 1.12 -12.22
N GLY A 353 31.34 0.34 -12.35
CA GLY A 353 31.00 -0.76 -11.44
C GLY A 353 30.40 -0.35 -10.09
N LEU A 354 30.37 0.93 -9.74
CA LEU A 354 29.96 1.41 -8.43
C LEU A 354 28.51 1.01 -8.08
N CYS A 355 27.61 0.95 -9.06
CA CYS A 355 26.23 0.50 -8.84
C CYS A 355 26.14 -0.93 -8.30
N LYS A 356 27.07 -1.81 -8.67
CA LYS A 356 27.18 -3.16 -8.15
C LYS A 356 27.73 -3.16 -6.72
N GLU A 357 28.79 -2.40 -6.45
CA GLU A 357 29.46 -2.35 -5.15
C GLU A 357 28.53 -1.90 -4.02
N VAL A 358 27.63 -0.95 -4.31
CA VAL A 358 26.69 -0.42 -3.31
C VAL A 358 25.36 -1.17 -3.27
N CYS A 359 25.13 -2.12 -4.17
CA CYS A 359 23.85 -2.82 -4.28
C CYS A 359 23.75 -3.97 -3.27
N PRO A 360 22.75 -4.01 -2.37
CA PRO A 360 22.59 -5.12 -1.43
C PRO A 360 22.24 -6.46 -2.11
N GLU A 361 21.76 -6.42 -3.35
CA GLU A 361 21.41 -7.59 -4.17
C GLU A 361 22.45 -7.86 -5.28
N ASP A 362 23.63 -7.25 -5.23
CA ASP A 362 24.73 -7.45 -6.19
C ASP A 362 24.29 -7.29 -7.66
N ILE A 363 23.50 -6.26 -7.95
CA ILE A 363 22.98 -5.95 -9.29
C ILE A 363 23.97 -5.04 -10.03
N ASP A 364 24.51 -5.52 -11.15
CA ASP A 364 25.42 -4.76 -11.99
C ASP A 364 24.68 -4.11 -13.18
N VAL A 365 24.22 -2.88 -12.97
CA VAL A 365 23.58 -2.10 -14.03
C VAL A 365 24.57 -1.72 -15.13
N GLY A 366 25.87 -1.57 -14.81
CA GLY A 366 26.92 -1.28 -15.79
C GLY A 366 27.05 -2.40 -16.82
N ILE A 367 27.14 -3.66 -16.39
CA ILE A 367 27.15 -4.82 -17.30
C ILE A 367 25.88 -4.87 -18.15
N PHE A 368 24.72 -4.61 -17.55
CA PHE A 368 23.47 -4.56 -18.31
C PHE A 368 23.52 -3.50 -19.41
N MET A 369 23.99 -2.29 -19.10
CA MET A 369 24.14 -1.19 -20.07
C MET A 369 25.14 -1.52 -21.17
N ARG A 370 26.28 -2.13 -20.84
CA ARG A 370 27.28 -2.55 -21.82
C ARG A 370 26.75 -3.59 -22.81
N LYS A 371 26.02 -4.60 -22.30
CA LYS A 371 25.39 -5.63 -23.14
C LYS A 371 24.29 -5.01 -24.04
N SER A 372 23.55 -4.06 -23.52
CA SER A 372 22.51 -3.33 -24.25
C SER A 372 23.08 -2.47 -25.37
N HIS A 373 24.19 -1.79 -25.10
CA HIS A 373 24.93 -1.03 -26.09
C HIS A 373 25.40 -1.93 -27.26
N ARG A 374 25.95 -3.10 -26.94
CA ARG A 374 26.33 -4.09 -27.96
C ARG A 374 25.16 -4.56 -28.80
N ALA A 375 24.03 -4.89 -28.15
CA ALA A 375 22.81 -5.31 -28.84
C ALA A 375 22.23 -4.22 -29.76
N MET A 376 22.29 -2.95 -29.37
CA MET A 376 21.89 -1.82 -30.25
C MET A 376 22.78 -1.76 -31.50
N ARG A 377 24.10 -1.94 -31.36
CA ARG A 377 25.01 -1.93 -32.49
C ARG A 377 24.74 -3.09 -33.44
N GLU A 378 24.59 -4.29 -32.95
CA GLU A 378 24.31 -5.52 -33.75
C GLU A 378 22.97 -5.35 -34.52
N LYS A 379 22.00 -4.65 -33.98
CA LYS A 379 20.70 -4.38 -34.62
C LYS A 379 20.69 -3.12 -35.50
N ASN A 380 21.80 -2.40 -35.64
CA ASN A 380 21.89 -1.09 -36.30
C ASN A 380 20.87 -0.09 -35.77
N ALA A 381 20.53 -0.19 -34.48
CA ALA A 381 19.52 0.66 -33.80
C ALA A 381 20.16 1.89 -33.09
N MET A 382 21.47 2.04 -33.16
CA MET A 382 22.15 3.21 -32.61
C MET A 382 22.04 4.40 -33.57
N PRO A 383 21.55 5.55 -33.09
CA PRO A 383 21.67 6.78 -33.86
C PRO A 383 23.15 7.10 -34.04
N TRP A 384 23.50 7.67 -35.18
CA TRP A 384 24.83 8.20 -35.44
C TRP A 384 25.17 9.22 -34.34
N ALA A 385 26.06 8.82 -33.42
CA ALA A 385 26.53 9.70 -32.35
C ALA A 385 27.96 10.12 -32.66
N PHE A 386 28.29 11.37 -32.33
CA PHE A 386 29.65 11.95 -32.41
C PHE A 386 30.72 11.10 -31.68
N HIS A 387 30.30 10.08 -30.90
CA HIS A 387 31.16 9.26 -30.08
C HIS A 387 31.36 7.84 -30.65
N GLU A 388 30.88 7.52 -31.83
CA GLU A 388 30.99 6.17 -32.39
C GLU A 388 32.46 5.76 -32.56
N PHE A 389 33.33 6.72 -32.87
CA PHE A 389 34.78 6.50 -32.96
C PHE A 389 35.37 6.01 -31.62
N TRP A 390 35.06 6.69 -30.52
CA TRP A 390 35.55 6.32 -29.18
C TRP A 390 34.96 5.00 -28.70
N LEU A 391 33.71 4.73 -28.98
CA LEU A 391 33.05 3.49 -28.61
C LEU A 391 33.59 2.31 -29.41
N ASN A 392 34.02 2.49 -30.67
CA ASN A 392 34.70 1.51 -31.47
C ASN A 392 36.09 1.19 -30.89
N ASP A 393 36.83 2.20 -30.48
CA ASP A 393 38.16 2.04 -29.89
C ASP A 393 38.10 1.28 -28.56
N MET A 394 37.15 1.62 -27.70
CA MET A 394 36.91 0.91 -26.44
C MET A 394 36.51 -0.56 -26.62
N ASN A 395 35.84 -0.92 -27.71
CA ASN A 395 35.47 -2.30 -27.99
C ASN A 395 36.60 -3.14 -28.62
N LEU A 396 37.63 -2.49 -29.17
CA LEU A 396 38.83 -3.16 -29.69
C LEU A 396 39.84 -3.53 -28.61
N GLN A 397 39.71 -2.92 -27.40
CA GLN A 397 40.61 -3.15 -26.26
C GLN A 397 40.09 -4.19 -25.27
N ILE A 398 38.94 -4.80 -25.53
CA ILE A 398 38.34 -5.91 -24.77
C ILE A 398 38.28 -7.16 -25.67
#